data_264e03a24e5071a8c66b1a7122d5a3f2
#
_entry.id   264e03a24e5071a8c66b1a7122d5a3f2
#
_cell.length_a   1.000
_cell.length_b   1.000
_cell.length_c   1.000
_cell.angle_alpha   90.00
_cell.angle_beta   90.00
_cell.angle_gamma   90.00
#
_symmetry.space_group_name_H-M   'P 1'
#
loop_
_entity.id
_entity.type
_entity.pdbx_description
1 polymer ?
#
loop_
_entity_poly.entity_id
_entity_poly.type
_entity_poly.pdbx_seq_one_letter_code
_entity_poly.pdbx_strand_id
1 'polypeptide(L)'
;IQSNKKYFIQAPNKEYELTLKNSSSGTQNAIPVTLIAEHFSKHFDFEEAFNRSLLNFLSKTDNLTDFKPVKNLGDIKKKLFIHIEEPELSLFPEAQCELISDLVSKCFVSNTNSIDLIFSTHSPYIINHLNLLIKAHDCNQLVDGAKIQFEKIAVYQVDEGKIEDLIVKNQRIINTNSLSDTINNIY
;
A
#
# COMPACT_ATOMS: atom_id res chain seq x y z
N ILE A 1 17.00 -25.24 -9.19
CA ILE A 1 16.81 -24.56 -10.47
C ILE A 1 16.41 -23.12 -10.13
N GLN A 2 17.37 -22.18 -10.17
CA GLN A 2 17.06 -20.75 -10.06
C GLN A 2 16.38 -20.35 -11.38
N SER A 3 15.08 -20.08 -11.33
CA SER A 3 14.35 -19.46 -12.44
C SER A 3 14.82 -18.02 -12.54
N ASN A 4 15.64 -17.69 -13.54
CA ASN A 4 16.03 -16.32 -13.88
C ASN A 4 14.84 -15.58 -14.51
N LYS A 5 13.80 -15.28 -13.71
CA LYS A 5 12.69 -14.45 -14.15
C LYS A 5 13.22 -13.02 -14.35
N LYS A 6 13.07 -12.50 -15.55
CA LYS A 6 13.35 -11.10 -15.86
C LYS A 6 12.03 -10.35 -15.95
N TYR A 7 11.95 -9.20 -15.30
CA TYR A 7 10.82 -8.30 -15.36
C TYR A 7 11.16 -7.16 -16.30
N PHE A 8 10.24 -6.82 -17.19
CA PHE A 8 10.41 -5.76 -18.18
C PHE A 8 9.38 -4.67 -17.94
N ILE A 9 9.81 -3.43 -18.16
CA ILE A 9 8.95 -2.25 -18.22
C ILE A 9 8.84 -1.91 -19.68
N GLN A 10 7.63 -1.82 -20.19
CA GLN A 10 7.37 -1.52 -21.59
C GLN A 10 6.42 -0.33 -21.69
N ALA A 11 6.72 0.62 -22.57
CA ALA A 11 5.79 1.69 -22.89
C ALA A 11 4.51 1.12 -23.54
N PRO A 12 3.32 1.73 -23.29
CA PRO A 12 2.07 1.27 -23.89
C PRO A 12 2.11 1.17 -25.43
N ASN A 13 2.85 2.07 -26.07
CA ASN A 13 3.06 2.11 -27.53
C ASN A 13 4.21 1.21 -28.01
N LYS A 14 4.88 0.49 -27.11
CA LYS A 14 6.04 -0.38 -27.36
C LYS A 14 7.27 0.34 -27.92
N GLU A 15 7.36 1.65 -27.80
CA GLU A 15 8.52 2.42 -28.28
C GLU A 15 9.81 2.10 -27.51
N TYR A 16 9.70 1.67 -26.28
CA TYR A 16 10.85 1.18 -25.52
C TYR A 16 10.49 0.01 -24.60
N GLU A 17 11.47 -0.81 -24.34
CA GLU A 17 11.44 -1.87 -23.36
C GLU A 17 12.71 -1.81 -22.51
N LEU A 18 12.56 -1.87 -21.21
CA LEU A 18 13.65 -1.81 -20.25
C LEU A 18 13.48 -2.91 -19.20
N THR A 19 14.57 -3.60 -18.83
CA THR A 19 14.49 -4.51 -17.68
C THR A 19 14.34 -3.72 -16.39
N LEU A 20 13.52 -4.20 -15.45
CA LEU A 20 13.35 -3.55 -14.16
C LEU A 20 14.70 -3.28 -13.47
N LYS A 21 15.65 -4.22 -13.56
CA LYS A 21 17.01 -4.07 -13.01
C LYS A 21 17.77 -2.87 -13.56
N ASN A 22 17.47 -2.45 -14.78
CA ASN A 22 18.16 -1.34 -15.46
C ASN A 22 17.38 -0.02 -15.38
N SER A 23 16.25 -0.01 -14.67
CA SER A 23 15.48 1.21 -14.40
C SER A 23 16.06 2.01 -13.24
N SER A 24 15.51 3.20 -12.97
CA SER A 24 15.89 4.00 -11.81
C SER A 24 15.60 3.27 -10.51
N SER A 25 16.32 3.60 -9.44
CA SER A 25 16.09 3.03 -8.10
C SER A 25 14.65 3.26 -7.63
N GLY A 26 14.09 4.46 -7.85
CA GLY A 26 12.69 4.75 -7.51
C GLY A 26 11.71 3.85 -8.26
N THR A 27 11.93 3.62 -9.55
CA THR A 27 11.11 2.69 -10.35
C THR A 27 11.23 1.25 -9.84
N GLN A 28 12.44 0.82 -9.47
CA GLN A 28 12.68 -0.52 -8.92
C GLN A 28 11.95 -0.73 -7.57
N ASN A 29 11.78 0.32 -6.78
CA ASN A 29 11.06 0.27 -5.50
C ASN A 29 9.53 0.39 -5.71
N ALA A 30 9.07 1.33 -6.52
CA ALA A 30 7.63 1.61 -6.67
C ALA A 30 6.87 0.49 -7.40
N ILE A 31 7.42 -0.09 -8.46
CA ILE A 31 6.72 -1.10 -9.27
C ILE A 31 6.32 -2.34 -8.46
N PRO A 32 7.21 -2.99 -7.68
CA PRO A 32 6.80 -4.13 -6.86
C PRO A 32 5.69 -3.79 -5.85
N VAL A 33 5.77 -2.64 -5.20
CA VAL A 33 4.77 -2.17 -4.24
C VAL A 33 3.40 -2.00 -4.90
N THR A 34 3.36 -1.32 -6.04
CA THR A 34 2.16 -1.13 -6.85
C THR A 34 1.55 -2.45 -7.31
N LEU A 35 2.36 -3.39 -7.82
CA LEU A 35 1.89 -4.70 -8.28
C LEU A 35 1.38 -5.57 -7.13
N ILE A 36 2.02 -5.53 -5.97
CA ILE A 36 1.57 -6.22 -4.76
C ILE A 36 0.22 -5.66 -4.32
N ALA A 37 0.09 -4.34 -4.22
CA ALA A 37 -1.18 -3.70 -3.86
C ALA A 37 -2.30 -4.07 -4.83
N GLU A 38 -2.03 -4.07 -6.14
CA GLU A 38 -3.00 -4.45 -7.15
C GLU A 38 -3.41 -5.92 -7.05
N HIS A 39 -2.44 -6.82 -6.90
CA HIS A 39 -2.73 -8.25 -6.75
C HIS A 39 -3.64 -8.51 -5.55
N PHE A 40 -3.28 -7.98 -4.38
CA PHE A 40 -4.05 -8.22 -3.16
C PHE A 40 -5.39 -7.49 -3.13
N SER A 41 -5.51 -6.35 -3.79
CA SER A 41 -6.78 -5.63 -3.85
C SER A 41 -7.80 -6.26 -4.78
N LYS A 42 -7.37 -6.89 -5.89
CA LYS A 42 -8.27 -7.34 -6.95
C LYS A 42 -8.24 -8.84 -7.22
N HIS A 43 -7.09 -9.48 -7.08
CA HIS A 43 -6.87 -10.84 -7.60
C HIS A 43 -6.64 -11.89 -6.53
N PHE A 44 -6.41 -11.49 -5.28
CA PHE A 44 -6.16 -12.44 -4.21
C PHE A 44 -7.43 -13.17 -3.80
N ASP A 45 -7.39 -14.50 -3.85
CA ASP A 45 -8.47 -15.39 -3.43
C ASP A 45 -8.12 -16.02 -2.08
N PHE A 46 -8.90 -15.67 -1.04
CA PHE A 46 -8.73 -16.20 0.32
C PHE A 46 -9.02 -17.71 0.39
N GLU A 47 -9.99 -18.21 -0.37
CA GLU A 47 -10.36 -19.62 -0.32
C GLU A 47 -9.28 -20.48 -0.97
N GLU A 48 -8.76 -20.05 -2.10
CA GLU A 48 -7.63 -20.71 -2.75
C GLU A 48 -6.40 -20.71 -1.86
N ALA A 49 -6.05 -19.57 -1.25
CA ALA A 49 -4.90 -19.44 -0.35
C ALA A 49 -5.04 -20.33 0.88
N PHE A 50 -6.24 -20.39 1.48
CA PHE A 50 -6.54 -21.26 2.61
C PHE A 50 -6.41 -22.74 2.23
N ASN A 51 -7.04 -23.14 1.13
CA ASN A 51 -6.99 -24.53 0.65
C ASN A 51 -5.55 -24.96 0.33
N ARG A 52 -4.76 -24.08 -0.28
CA ARG A 52 -3.33 -24.33 -0.56
C ARG A 52 -2.53 -24.50 0.74
N SER A 53 -2.80 -23.67 1.75
CA SER A 53 -2.14 -23.78 3.07
C SER A 53 -2.53 -25.07 3.78
N LEU A 54 -3.80 -25.46 3.74
CA LEU A 54 -4.30 -26.70 4.31
C LEU A 54 -3.66 -27.92 3.62
N LEU A 55 -3.61 -27.89 2.30
CA LEU A 55 -2.98 -28.97 1.50
C LEU A 55 -1.49 -29.13 1.85
N ASN A 56 -0.77 -28.02 1.99
CA ASN A 56 0.64 -28.03 2.41
C ASN A 56 0.82 -28.56 3.83
N PHE A 57 -0.10 -28.27 4.74
CA PHE A 57 -0.08 -28.80 6.09
C PHE A 57 -0.30 -30.31 6.09
N LEU A 58 -1.34 -30.79 5.43
CA LEU A 58 -1.69 -32.20 5.36
C LEU A 58 -0.62 -33.04 4.64
N SER A 59 0.03 -32.47 3.62
CA SER A 59 1.16 -33.14 2.92
C SER A 59 2.36 -33.40 3.82
N LYS A 60 2.56 -32.58 4.85
CA LYS A 60 3.65 -32.78 5.84
C LYS A 60 3.30 -33.77 6.94
N THR A 61 2.03 -34.09 7.10
CA THR A 61 1.51 -35.00 8.14
C THR A 61 1.04 -36.35 7.59
N ASP A 62 1.33 -36.64 6.31
CA ASP A 62 0.91 -37.87 5.59
C ASP A 62 -0.62 -38.10 5.56
N ASN A 63 -1.42 -37.07 5.81
CA ASN A 63 -2.88 -37.13 5.87
C ASN A 63 -3.55 -36.53 4.61
N LEU A 64 -2.94 -36.68 3.44
CA LEU A 64 -3.48 -36.12 2.18
C LEU A 64 -4.85 -36.68 1.78
N THR A 65 -5.16 -37.91 2.19
CA THR A 65 -6.45 -38.55 1.92
C THR A 65 -7.62 -37.84 2.57
N ASP A 66 -7.35 -37.08 3.64
CA ASP A 66 -8.39 -36.36 4.40
C ASP A 66 -8.64 -34.95 3.85
N PHE A 67 -7.89 -34.55 2.81
CA PHE A 67 -8.06 -33.24 2.20
C PHE A 67 -9.42 -33.10 1.53
N LYS A 68 -10.21 -32.13 2.03
CA LYS A 68 -11.45 -31.68 1.40
C LYS A 68 -11.34 -30.18 1.16
N PRO A 69 -11.42 -29.71 -0.11
CA PRO A 69 -11.40 -28.29 -0.40
C PRO A 69 -12.54 -27.57 0.31
N VAL A 70 -12.22 -26.51 1.01
CA VAL A 70 -13.21 -25.60 1.60
C VAL A 70 -13.72 -24.68 0.49
N LYS A 71 -15.02 -24.71 0.23
CA LYS A 71 -15.69 -23.89 -0.82
C LYS A 71 -16.26 -22.58 -0.27
N ASN A 72 -16.37 -22.48 1.04
CA ASN A 72 -16.88 -21.29 1.68
C ASN A 72 -16.25 -21.18 3.08
N LEU A 73 -15.52 -20.10 3.32
CA LEU A 73 -14.92 -19.79 4.63
C LEU A 73 -15.95 -19.25 5.63
N GLY A 74 -17.24 -19.17 5.25
CA GLY A 74 -18.33 -18.73 6.13
C GLY A 74 -18.12 -17.30 6.66
N ASP A 75 -18.42 -17.12 7.94
CA ASP A 75 -18.36 -15.82 8.62
C ASP A 75 -16.94 -15.36 9.04
N ILE A 76 -15.89 -16.03 8.54
CA ILE A 76 -14.52 -15.60 8.79
C ILE A 76 -14.31 -14.25 8.14
N LYS A 77 -13.98 -13.24 8.95
CA LYS A 77 -13.63 -11.91 8.44
C LYS A 77 -12.34 -12.00 7.62
N LYS A 78 -12.50 -11.84 6.31
CA LYS A 78 -11.40 -11.84 5.35
C LYS A 78 -10.83 -10.42 5.29
N LYS A 79 -9.64 -10.20 5.84
CA LYS A 79 -8.98 -8.90 5.87
C LYS A 79 -7.50 -9.06 5.57
N LEU A 80 -6.99 -8.20 4.72
CA LEU A 80 -5.58 -8.13 4.36
C LEU A 80 -4.94 -6.94 5.04
N PHE A 81 -3.68 -7.10 5.42
CA PHE A 81 -2.83 -6.02 5.93
C PHE A 81 -1.64 -5.89 4.99
N ILE A 82 -1.48 -4.72 4.38
CA ILE A 82 -0.32 -4.41 3.56
C ILE A 82 0.55 -3.44 4.36
N HIS A 83 1.77 -3.87 4.65
CA HIS A 83 2.77 -3.08 5.36
C HIS A 83 3.85 -2.63 4.38
N ILE A 84 4.12 -1.33 4.33
CA ILE A 84 5.14 -0.74 3.47
C ILE A 84 6.04 0.15 4.34
N GLU A 85 7.33 -0.03 4.20
CA GLU A 85 8.32 0.81 4.84
C GLU A 85 8.89 1.77 3.81
N GLU A 86 8.86 3.07 4.12
CA GLU A 86 9.40 4.16 3.29
C GLU A 86 9.00 4.06 1.80
N PRO A 87 7.70 4.14 1.44
CA PRO A 87 7.28 4.06 0.04
C PRO A 87 7.91 5.14 -0.85
N GLU A 88 8.36 6.23 -0.25
CA GLU A 88 9.02 7.36 -0.93
C GLU A 88 10.46 7.09 -1.36
N LEU A 89 11.07 5.98 -0.97
CA LEU A 89 12.49 5.72 -1.15
C LEU A 89 12.93 5.90 -2.62
N SER A 90 13.89 6.81 -2.85
CA SER A 90 14.44 7.14 -4.17
C SER A 90 13.43 7.74 -5.17
N LEU A 91 12.31 8.28 -4.72
CA LEU A 91 11.32 8.96 -5.54
C LEU A 91 11.40 10.49 -5.39
N PHE A 92 11.19 11.21 -6.49
CA PHE A 92 10.94 12.66 -6.44
C PHE A 92 9.59 12.96 -5.78
N PRO A 93 9.40 14.15 -5.19
CA PRO A 93 8.18 14.51 -4.47
C PRO A 93 6.88 14.26 -5.23
N GLU A 94 6.84 14.60 -6.51
CA GLU A 94 5.68 14.36 -7.37
C GLU A 94 5.35 12.86 -7.50
N ALA A 95 6.37 12.03 -7.78
CA ALA A 95 6.21 10.59 -7.89
C ALA A 95 5.82 9.93 -6.55
N GLN A 96 6.21 10.51 -5.40
CA GLN A 96 5.75 10.06 -4.08
C GLN A 96 4.24 10.26 -3.93
N CYS A 97 3.74 11.44 -4.33
CA CYS A 97 2.30 11.76 -4.30
C CYS A 97 1.51 10.84 -5.22
N GLU A 98 1.99 10.62 -6.45
CA GLU A 98 1.38 9.71 -7.42
C GLU A 98 1.34 8.26 -6.90
N LEU A 99 2.42 7.77 -6.29
CA LEU A 99 2.46 6.44 -5.70
C LEU A 99 1.43 6.29 -4.58
N ILE A 100 1.29 7.26 -3.69
CA ILE A 100 0.30 7.23 -2.61
C ILE A 100 -1.12 7.27 -3.18
N SER A 101 -1.39 8.11 -4.19
CA SER A 101 -2.69 8.11 -4.89
C SER A 101 -3.01 6.74 -5.50
N ASP A 102 -2.04 6.11 -6.17
CA ASP A 102 -2.21 4.78 -6.77
C ASP A 102 -2.51 3.71 -5.71
N LEU A 103 -1.76 3.69 -4.60
CA LEU A 103 -1.99 2.76 -3.49
C LEU A 103 -3.37 2.95 -2.85
N VAL A 104 -3.77 4.19 -2.58
CA VAL A 104 -5.08 4.53 -2.02
C VAL A 104 -6.20 4.14 -2.98
N SER A 105 -6.05 4.44 -4.27
CA SER A 105 -7.02 4.07 -5.30
C SER A 105 -7.23 2.56 -5.36
N LYS A 106 -6.14 1.79 -5.38
CA LYS A 106 -6.17 0.33 -5.44
C LYS A 106 -6.74 -0.30 -4.18
N CYS A 107 -6.34 0.19 -3.01
CA CYS A 107 -6.72 -0.43 -1.73
C CYS A 107 -8.11 -0.01 -1.24
N PHE A 108 -8.62 1.18 -1.61
CA PHE A 108 -9.82 1.72 -0.98
C PHE A 108 -10.90 2.20 -1.95
N VAL A 109 -10.59 2.45 -3.23
CA VAL A 109 -11.56 2.93 -4.22
C VAL A 109 -11.98 1.82 -5.17
N SER A 110 -11.03 1.07 -5.71
CA SER A 110 -11.27 0.05 -6.75
C SER A 110 -10.96 -1.37 -6.28
N ASN A 111 -11.02 -1.62 -4.99
CA ASN A 111 -10.73 -2.93 -4.40
C ASN A 111 -11.96 -3.86 -4.37
N THR A 112 -11.69 -5.16 -4.39
CA THR A 112 -12.67 -6.23 -4.12
C THR A 112 -12.47 -6.86 -2.75
N ASN A 113 -11.27 -6.75 -2.19
CA ASN A 113 -10.89 -7.27 -0.88
C ASN A 113 -10.85 -6.18 0.18
N SER A 114 -11.15 -6.52 1.45
CA SER A 114 -10.96 -5.60 2.56
C SER A 114 -9.48 -5.51 2.91
N ILE A 115 -8.89 -4.31 2.80
CA ILE A 115 -7.48 -4.06 3.02
C ILE A 115 -7.29 -2.96 4.06
N ASP A 116 -6.35 -3.16 5.00
CA ASP A 116 -5.72 -2.08 5.75
C ASP A 116 -4.32 -1.85 5.17
N LEU A 117 -4.03 -0.61 4.83
CA LEU A 117 -2.73 -0.17 4.37
C LEU A 117 -2.03 0.57 5.51
N ILE A 118 -0.85 0.11 5.87
CA ILE A 118 0.00 0.72 6.90
C ILE A 118 1.35 1.02 6.26
N PHE A 119 1.86 2.22 6.44
CA PHE A 119 3.22 2.54 6.02
C PHE A 119 3.90 3.51 6.97
N SER A 120 5.22 3.41 7.05
CA SER A 120 6.08 4.41 7.68
C SER A 120 6.63 5.35 6.62
N THR A 121 6.81 6.62 6.96
CA THR A 121 7.36 7.61 6.05
C THR A 121 8.09 8.71 6.79
N HIS A 122 9.13 9.26 6.17
CA HIS A 122 9.81 10.49 6.58
C HIS A 122 9.48 11.67 5.65
N SER A 123 8.56 11.47 4.69
CA SER A 123 8.27 12.47 3.67
C SER A 123 7.15 13.43 4.09
N PRO A 124 7.43 14.73 4.20
CA PRO A 124 6.40 15.74 4.41
C PRO A 124 5.46 15.85 3.18
N TYR A 125 5.92 15.49 2.00
CA TYR A 125 5.11 15.51 0.78
C TYR A 125 3.98 14.48 0.86
N ILE A 126 4.26 13.26 1.35
CA ILE A 126 3.24 12.23 1.57
C ILE A 126 2.20 12.71 2.57
N ILE A 127 2.60 13.27 3.71
CA ILE A 127 1.66 13.73 4.73
C ILE A 127 0.78 14.87 4.20
N ASN A 128 1.37 15.84 3.48
CA ASN A 128 0.59 16.89 2.85
C ASN A 128 -0.37 16.35 1.77
N HIS A 129 0.07 15.36 1.00
CA HIS A 129 -0.77 14.73 -0.01
C HIS A 129 -1.95 13.96 0.61
N LEU A 130 -1.76 13.29 1.76
CA LEU A 130 -2.85 12.66 2.51
C LEU A 130 -3.90 13.71 2.94
N ASN A 131 -3.49 14.91 3.37
CA ASN A 131 -4.40 16.02 3.65
C ASN A 131 -5.20 16.43 2.42
N LEU A 132 -4.56 16.45 1.24
CA LEU A 132 -5.26 16.72 -0.03
C LEU A 132 -6.29 15.64 -0.35
N LEU A 133 -5.96 14.35 -0.15
CA LEU A 133 -6.88 13.24 -0.39
C LEU A 133 -8.07 13.23 0.59
N ILE A 134 -7.87 13.65 1.84
CA ILE A 134 -8.95 13.87 2.81
C ILE A 134 -9.87 14.99 2.31
N LYS A 135 -9.31 16.10 1.89
CA LYS A 135 -10.08 17.23 1.36
C LYS A 135 -10.84 16.85 0.08
N ALA A 136 -10.23 16.05 -0.77
CA ALA A 136 -10.87 15.52 -1.98
C ALA A 136 -12.13 14.71 -1.62
N HIS A 137 -12.05 13.86 -0.58
CA HIS A 137 -13.21 13.13 -0.09
C HIS A 137 -14.30 14.06 0.42
N ASP A 138 -13.97 15.07 1.23
CA ASP A 138 -14.93 16.02 1.80
C ASP A 138 -15.63 16.85 0.72
N CYS A 139 -14.94 17.13 -0.40
CA CYS A 139 -15.50 17.79 -1.57
C CYS A 139 -16.15 16.84 -2.58
N ASN A 140 -16.19 15.53 -2.29
CA ASN A 140 -16.65 14.48 -3.19
C ASN A 140 -15.96 14.50 -4.57
N GLN A 141 -14.65 14.74 -4.57
CA GLN A 141 -13.80 14.75 -5.76
C GLN A 141 -12.78 13.59 -5.66
N LEU A 142 -12.06 13.37 -6.74
CA LEU A 142 -10.91 12.47 -6.79
C LEU A 142 -9.67 13.28 -7.18
N VAL A 143 -8.54 12.94 -6.58
CA VAL A 143 -7.22 13.42 -6.96
C VAL A 143 -6.43 12.18 -7.42
N ASP A 144 -6.06 12.13 -8.68
CA ASP A 144 -5.39 10.99 -9.32
C ASP A 144 -6.10 9.65 -9.07
N GLY A 145 -7.44 9.67 -9.11
CA GLY A 145 -8.27 8.50 -8.87
C GLY A 145 -8.43 8.09 -7.39
N ALA A 146 -7.91 8.90 -6.46
CA ALA A 146 -7.88 8.59 -5.02
C ALA A 146 -8.66 9.62 -4.19
N LYS A 147 -9.16 9.19 -3.03
CA LYS A 147 -9.69 10.00 -1.94
C LYS A 147 -9.69 9.18 -0.65
N ILE A 148 -9.59 9.82 0.51
CA ILE A 148 -9.58 9.16 1.82
C ILE A 148 -10.64 9.75 2.73
N GLN A 149 -11.50 8.90 3.28
CA GLN A 149 -12.41 9.30 4.34
C GLN A 149 -11.62 9.58 5.63
N PHE A 150 -11.79 10.78 6.19
CA PHE A 150 -11.04 11.22 7.38
C PHE A 150 -11.12 10.24 8.57
N GLU A 151 -12.28 9.65 8.80
CA GLU A 151 -12.53 8.72 9.90
C GLU A 151 -11.85 7.35 9.72
N LYS A 152 -11.28 7.09 8.53
CA LYS A 152 -10.59 5.82 8.21
C LYS A 152 -9.07 5.94 8.18
N ILE A 153 -8.53 7.11 8.53
CA ILE A 153 -7.08 7.32 8.61
C ILE A 153 -6.66 7.54 10.06
N ALA A 154 -5.50 7.00 10.39
CA ALA A 154 -4.80 7.28 11.64
C ALA A 154 -3.33 7.59 11.30
N VAL A 155 -2.78 8.62 11.92
CA VAL A 155 -1.40 9.05 11.67
C VAL A 155 -0.72 9.34 13.00
N TYR A 156 0.42 8.71 13.21
CA TYR A 156 1.18 8.84 14.44
C TYR A 156 2.62 9.25 14.12
N GLN A 157 3.14 10.17 14.91
CA GLN A 157 4.58 10.45 14.97
C GLN A 157 5.20 9.61 16.08
N VAL A 158 6.36 9.03 15.80
CA VAL A 158 7.18 8.33 16.80
C VAL A 158 8.47 9.10 16.95
N ASP A 159 8.70 9.63 18.13
CA ASP A 159 9.88 10.40 18.46
C ASP A 159 10.36 10.08 19.89
N GLU A 160 11.65 9.79 20.07
CA GLU A 160 12.28 9.45 21.36
C GLU A 160 11.49 8.39 22.17
N GLY A 161 10.88 7.41 21.49
CA GLY A 161 10.08 6.35 22.12
C GLY A 161 8.68 6.79 22.56
N LYS A 162 8.24 7.99 22.21
CA LYS A 162 6.87 8.49 22.41
C LYS A 162 6.07 8.40 21.13
N ILE A 163 4.77 8.24 21.28
CA ILE A 163 3.82 8.20 20.15
C ILE A 163 2.88 9.40 20.31
N GLU A 164 2.80 10.22 19.28
CA GLU A 164 1.89 11.37 19.21
C GLU A 164 0.88 11.16 18.06
N ASP A 165 -0.40 11.38 18.37
CA ASP A 165 -1.47 11.36 17.35
C ASP A 165 -1.48 12.70 16.62
N LEU A 166 -1.25 12.67 15.31
CA LEU A 166 -1.22 13.86 14.47
C LEU A 166 -2.60 14.26 13.92
N ILE A 167 -3.68 13.55 14.28
CA ILE A 167 -5.03 13.83 13.78
C ILE A 167 -5.66 15.01 14.51
N VAL A 168 -5.95 16.09 13.79
CA VAL A 168 -6.65 17.28 14.29
C VAL A 168 -8.14 17.20 13.93
N LYS A 169 -8.93 16.62 14.82
CA LYS A 169 -10.35 16.25 14.57
C LYS A 169 -11.24 17.44 14.21
N ASN A 170 -11.08 18.59 14.88
CA ASN A 170 -11.89 19.79 14.66
C ASN A 170 -11.63 20.46 13.31
N GLN A 171 -10.46 20.25 12.70
CA GLN A 171 -10.07 20.78 11.40
C GLN A 171 -10.11 19.73 10.29
N ARG A 172 -10.26 18.45 10.64
CA ARG A 172 -10.23 17.29 9.72
C ARG A 172 -8.95 17.26 8.87
N ILE A 173 -7.81 17.43 9.54
CA ILE A 173 -6.49 17.42 8.91
C ILE A 173 -5.50 16.60 9.75
N ILE A 174 -4.39 16.25 9.12
CA ILE A 174 -3.18 15.74 9.77
C ILE A 174 -2.29 16.95 10.08
N ASN A 175 -1.85 17.08 11.33
CA ASN A 175 -0.93 18.12 11.74
C ASN A 175 0.45 17.91 11.11
N THR A 176 0.96 18.92 10.41
CA THR A 176 2.28 18.88 9.77
C THR A 176 3.29 19.80 10.42
N ASN A 177 2.93 20.50 11.50
CA ASN A 177 3.81 21.51 12.13
C ASN A 177 5.09 20.87 12.68
N SER A 178 4.99 19.71 13.32
CA SER A 178 6.15 19.00 13.86
C SER A 178 7.18 18.62 12.79
N LEU A 179 6.73 18.35 11.56
CA LEU A 179 7.61 18.08 10.43
C LEU A 179 8.34 19.34 9.95
N SER A 180 7.71 20.51 10.10
CA SER A 180 8.31 21.81 9.74
C SER A 180 9.27 22.30 10.82
N ASP A 181 9.00 22.02 12.09
CA ASP A 181 9.85 22.45 13.22
C ASP A 181 11.23 21.77 13.17
N THR A 182 11.30 20.54 12.73
CA THR A 182 12.58 19.84 12.52
C THR A 182 13.43 20.54 11.46
N ILE A 183 12.81 21.07 10.40
CA ILE A 183 13.51 21.84 9.35
C ILE A 183 13.96 23.20 9.89
N ASN A 184 13.11 23.88 10.67
CA ASN A 184 13.40 25.20 11.21
C ASN A 184 14.48 25.17 12.32
N ASN A 185 14.66 24.06 13.01
CA ASN A 185 15.69 23.88 14.05
C ASN A 185 17.08 23.55 13.48
N ILE A 186 17.22 23.36 12.17
CA ILE A 186 18.49 23.10 11.48
C ILE A 186 19.12 24.42 10.98
N TYR A 187 18.40 25.53 10.97
CA TYR A 187 18.83 26.85 10.59
C TYR A 187 18.79 27.83 11.79
#